data_9dee6003a58013a4d3df0f5b2f546549
#
_entry.id   9dee6003a58013a4d3df0f5b2f546549
#
_cell.length_a   1.000
_cell.length_b   1.000
_cell.length_c   1.000
_cell.angle_alpha   90.00
_cell.angle_beta   90.00
_cell.angle_gamma   90.00
#
_symmetry.space_group_name_H-M   'P 1'
#
loop_
_entity.id
_entity.type
_entity.pdbx_description
1 polymer ?
#
loop_
_entity_poly.entity_id
_entity_poly.type
_entity_poly.pdbx_seq_one_letter_code
_entity_poly.pdbx_strand_id
1 'polypeptide(L)'
;MELMNLSCEAFLEDLAGSAPAPGGGGAAALVGAAGAALGNMVGSLTVGKKKYAAVEADILILNRRAAALRKRLEGLVQADADAFTPLAAAYKLPKATPEQQAHKAAVLEAALEGACAVPLEIMSACCEGIALAAEYAEKGSVMAVSDAGCAALFCKAALQAAGLNVSINTRLMADNAHAAALNAQADAMLAEFVPQADQIYEKLTHSLRG
;
A
#
# COMPACT_ATOMS: atom_id res chain seq x y z
N MET A 1 16.18 10.77 -9.53
CA MET A 1 14.93 10.90 -10.35
C MET A 1 13.82 10.29 -9.51
N GLU A 2 12.67 10.93 -9.41
CA GLU A 2 11.54 10.37 -8.67
C GLU A 2 10.97 9.16 -9.42
N LEU A 3 10.74 8.05 -8.73
CA LEU A 3 10.27 6.78 -9.31
C LEU A 3 8.93 6.92 -10.05
N MET A 4 8.04 7.78 -9.55
CA MET A 4 6.74 8.05 -10.20
C MET A 4 6.83 8.87 -11.49
N ASN A 5 7.99 9.44 -11.83
CA ASN A 5 8.22 10.13 -13.09
C ASN A 5 8.76 9.21 -14.19
N LEU A 6 9.03 7.94 -13.88
CA LEU A 6 9.39 6.93 -14.87
C LEU A 6 8.18 6.53 -15.72
N SER A 7 8.43 6.06 -16.93
CA SER A 7 7.39 5.31 -17.66
C SER A 7 7.09 4.01 -16.92
N CYS A 8 5.89 3.44 -17.11
CA CYS A 8 5.57 2.13 -16.54
C CYS A 8 6.59 1.06 -16.94
N GLU A 9 7.07 1.09 -18.18
CA GLU A 9 8.09 0.17 -18.69
C GLU A 9 9.40 0.33 -17.93
N ALA A 10 9.92 1.56 -17.81
CA ALA A 10 11.17 1.83 -17.11
C ALA A 10 11.08 1.47 -15.60
N PHE A 11 9.94 1.74 -14.95
CA PHE A 11 9.73 1.32 -13.56
C PHE A 11 9.79 -0.21 -13.41
N LEU A 12 9.18 -0.95 -14.34
CA LEU A 12 9.17 -2.41 -14.29
C LEU A 12 10.55 -3.00 -14.61
N GLU A 13 11.31 -2.38 -15.52
CA GLU A 13 12.70 -2.76 -15.79
C GLU A 13 13.60 -2.56 -14.57
N ASP A 14 13.48 -1.41 -13.89
CA ASP A 14 14.22 -1.13 -12.66
C ASP A 14 13.84 -2.11 -11.54
N LEU A 15 12.54 -2.40 -11.38
CA LEU A 15 12.02 -3.35 -10.39
C LEU A 15 12.52 -4.80 -10.66
N ALA A 16 12.67 -5.19 -11.90
CA ALA A 16 13.18 -6.50 -12.30
C ALA A 16 14.71 -6.60 -12.16
N GLY A 17 15.39 -5.48 -11.93
CA GLY A 17 16.83 -5.40 -11.84
C GLY A 17 17.40 -5.89 -10.51
N SER A 18 18.70 -5.65 -10.31
CA SER A 18 19.41 -5.99 -9.07
C SER A 18 19.63 -4.78 -8.15
N ALA A 19 19.07 -3.63 -8.50
CA ALA A 19 19.14 -2.43 -7.68
C ALA A 19 18.35 -2.62 -6.37
N PRO A 20 18.77 -2.00 -5.27
CA PRO A 20 18.07 -2.13 -3.98
C PRO A 20 16.68 -1.46 -3.96
N ALA A 21 16.39 -0.57 -4.90
CA ALA A 21 15.12 0.12 -5.09
C ALA A 21 14.89 0.41 -6.59
N PRO A 22 13.61 0.40 -7.08
CA PRO A 22 12.40 0.10 -6.32
C PRO A 22 12.34 -1.37 -5.87
N GLY A 23 11.68 -1.63 -4.73
CA GLY A 23 11.49 -2.96 -4.18
C GLY A 23 10.01 -3.28 -3.95
N GLY A 24 9.76 -4.32 -3.15
CA GLY A 24 8.42 -4.83 -2.88
C GLY A 24 7.49 -3.80 -2.22
N GLY A 25 8.02 -2.91 -1.37
CA GLY A 25 7.23 -1.87 -0.72
C GLY A 25 6.81 -0.78 -1.71
N GLY A 26 7.74 -0.27 -2.51
CA GLY A 26 7.42 0.69 -3.57
C GLY A 26 6.44 0.14 -4.60
N ALA A 27 6.60 -1.14 -4.99
CA ALA A 27 5.66 -1.83 -5.87
C ALA A 27 4.27 -1.98 -5.23
N ALA A 28 4.19 -2.30 -3.92
CA ALA A 28 2.94 -2.36 -3.20
C ALA A 28 2.22 -1.01 -3.18
N ALA A 29 2.97 0.09 -2.90
CA ALA A 29 2.43 1.44 -2.93
C ALA A 29 1.85 1.80 -4.32
N LEU A 30 2.55 1.46 -5.40
CA LEU A 30 2.09 1.70 -6.77
C LEU A 30 0.80 0.91 -7.08
N VAL A 31 0.72 -0.36 -6.69
CA VAL A 31 -0.48 -1.18 -6.87
C VAL A 31 -1.66 -0.62 -6.06
N GLY A 32 -1.42 -0.20 -4.81
CA GLY A 32 -2.42 0.49 -3.99
C GLY A 32 -2.91 1.80 -4.63
N ALA A 33 -2.00 2.60 -5.22
CA ALA A 33 -2.35 3.82 -5.95
C ALA A 33 -3.24 3.54 -7.16
N ALA A 34 -2.94 2.45 -7.90
CA ALA A 34 -3.79 1.98 -9.01
C ALA A 34 -5.18 1.58 -8.51
N GLY A 35 -5.27 0.91 -7.35
CA GLY A 35 -6.54 0.59 -6.70
C GLY A 35 -7.35 1.84 -6.36
N ALA A 36 -6.72 2.83 -5.72
CA ALA A 36 -7.36 4.11 -5.41
C ALA A 36 -7.84 4.85 -6.68
N ALA A 37 -7.05 4.80 -7.77
CA ALA A 37 -7.40 5.38 -9.06
C ALA A 37 -8.65 4.72 -9.66
N LEU A 38 -8.75 3.39 -9.63
CA LEU A 38 -9.92 2.64 -10.10
C LEU A 38 -11.18 3.02 -9.31
N GLY A 39 -11.11 3.08 -7.98
CA GLY A 39 -12.22 3.56 -7.16
C GLY A 39 -12.66 4.97 -7.58
N ASN A 40 -11.71 5.89 -7.75
CA ASN A 40 -12.01 7.26 -8.20
C ASN A 40 -12.66 7.28 -9.61
N MET A 41 -12.28 6.37 -10.52
CA MET A 41 -12.90 6.23 -11.82
C MET A 41 -14.38 5.85 -11.70
N VAL A 42 -14.73 4.89 -10.82
CA VAL A 42 -16.13 4.52 -10.56
C VAL A 42 -16.94 5.74 -10.14
N GLY A 43 -16.41 6.53 -9.21
CA GLY A 43 -17.06 7.76 -8.76
C GLY A 43 -17.21 8.79 -9.88
N SER A 44 -16.16 9.00 -10.68
CA SER A 44 -16.19 9.93 -11.83
C SER A 44 -17.24 9.52 -12.88
N LEU A 45 -17.44 8.21 -13.07
CA LEU A 45 -18.46 7.67 -13.96
C LEU A 45 -19.88 7.68 -13.34
N THR A 46 -20.02 8.06 -12.07
CA THR A 46 -21.29 8.14 -11.35
C THR A 46 -21.85 9.56 -11.33
N VAL A 47 -20.99 10.56 -11.09
CA VAL A 47 -21.35 11.99 -10.98
C VAL A 47 -22.07 12.50 -12.24
N GLY A 48 -23.05 13.36 -12.05
CA GLY A 48 -23.82 14.01 -13.12
C GLY A 48 -24.90 13.14 -13.79
N LYS A 49 -25.07 11.89 -13.37
CA LYS A 49 -26.10 11.00 -13.90
C LYS A 49 -27.36 11.09 -13.04
N LYS A 50 -28.52 11.41 -13.67
CA LYS A 50 -29.83 11.52 -12.99
C LYS A 50 -30.16 10.32 -12.11
N LYS A 51 -29.80 9.10 -12.54
CA LYS A 51 -30.04 7.86 -11.80
C LYS A 51 -29.36 7.85 -10.41
N TYR A 52 -28.25 8.58 -10.25
CA TYR A 52 -27.42 8.58 -9.05
C TYR A 52 -27.47 9.91 -8.28
N ALA A 53 -28.43 10.80 -8.62
CA ALA A 53 -28.56 12.12 -7.99
C ALA A 53 -28.70 12.06 -6.46
N ALA A 54 -29.32 11.01 -5.93
CA ALA A 54 -29.48 10.84 -4.47
C ALA A 54 -28.16 10.56 -3.72
N VAL A 55 -27.16 10.01 -4.39
CA VAL A 55 -25.85 9.66 -3.80
C VAL A 55 -24.72 10.55 -4.30
N GLU A 56 -25.01 11.53 -5.16
CA GLU A 56 -23.98 12.35 -5.80
C GLU A 56 -23.09 13.11 -4.80
N ALA A 57 -23.67 13.64 -3.73
CA ALA A 57 -22.92 14.34 -2.70
C ALA A 57 -21.91 13.41 -2.00
N ASP A 58 -22.31 12.17 -1.70
CA ASP A 58 -21.44 11.16 -1.11
C ASP A 58 -20.31 10.80 -2.08
N ILE A 59 -20.64 10.56 -3.35
CA ILE A 59 -19.65 10.23 -4.39
C ILE A 59 -18.62 11.34 -4.56
N LEU A 60 -19.02 12.60 -4.50
CA LEU A 60 -18.09 13.73 -4.56
C LEU A 60 -17.12 13.77 -3.36
N ILE A 61 -17.57 13.35 -2.18
CA ILE A 61 -16.71 13.20 -0.99
C ILE A 61 -15.76 12.04 -1.19
N LEU A 62 -16.25 10.89 -1.62
CA LEU A 62 -15.42 9.71 -1.91
C LEU A 62 -14.35 10.01 -2.95
N ASN A 63 -14.69 10.73 -4.01
CA ASN A 63 -13.74 11.12 -5.06
C ASN A 63 -12.61 12.00 -4.53
N ARG A 64 -12.91 12.95 -3.64
CA ARG A 64 -11.85 13.76 -3.00
C ARG A 64 -10.93 12.91 -2.13
N ARG A 65 -11.50 11.99 -1.35
CA ARG A 65 -10.72 11.06 -0.50
C ARG A 65 -9.85 10.14 -1.36
N ALA A 66 -10.41 9.53 -2.40
CA ALA A 66 -9.69 8.64 -3.30
C ALA A 66 -8.54 9.36 -4.03
N ALA A 67 -8.74 10.61 -4.46
CA ALA A 67 -7.71 11.42 -5.09
C ALA A 67 -6.57 11.75 -4.10
N ALA A 68 -6.89 12.07 -2.85
CA ALA A 68 -5.89 12.30 -1.81
C ALA A 68 -5.12 11.02 -1.46
N LEU A 69 -5.84 9.89 -1.31
CA LEU A 69 -5.26 8.59 -1.04
C LEU A 69 -4.30 8.15 -2.16
N ARG A 70 -4.71 8.30 -3.42
CA ARG A 70 -3.86 8.01 -4.57
C ARG A 70 -2.56 8.80 -4.52
N LYS A 71 -2.62 10.12 -4.26
CA LYS A 71 -1.42 10.94 -4.13
C LYS A 71 -0.54 10.56 -2.96
N ARG A 72 -1.13 10.16 -1.83
CA ARG A 72 -0.40 9.64 -0.68
C ARG A 72 0.38 8.38 -1.06
N LEU A 73 -0.27 7.42 -1.70
CA LEU A 73 0.34 6.18 -2.15
C LEU A 73 1.42 6.40 -3.23
N GLU A 74 1.20 7.33 -4.17
CA GLU A 74 2.22 7.76 -5.13
C GLU A 74 3.49 8.27 -4.43
N GLY A 75 3.35 9.09 -3.39
CA GLY A 75 4.46 9.57 -2.57
C GLY A 75 5.19 8.46 -1.81
N LEU A 76 4.44 7.44 -1.36
CA LEU A 76 5.01 6.31 -0.63
C LEU A 76 5.88 5.39 -1.51
N VAL A 77 5.74 5.44 -2.84
CA VAL A 77 6.65 4.72 -3.77
C VAL A 77 8.09 5.20 -3.60
N GLN A 78 8.31 6.51 -3.56
CA GLN A 78 9.65 7.08 -3.37
C GLN A 78 10.09 6.97 -1.90
N ALA A 79 9.17 7.19 -0.97
CA ALA A 79 9.46 7.11 0.46
C ALA A 79 9.99 5.72 0.88
N ASP A 80 9.47 4.64 0.28
CA ASP A 80 9.96 3.27 0.52
C ASP A 80 11.43 3.11 0.07
N ALA A 81 11.77 3.62 -1.10
CA ALA A 81 13.14 3.61 -1.61
C ALA A 81 14.10 4.43 -0.73
N ASP A 82 13.64 5.60 -0.28
CA ASP A 82 14.42 6.48 0.58
C ASP A 82 14.63 5.87 1.98
N ALA A 83 13.59 5.23 2.55
CA ALA A 83 13.68 4.54 3.84
C ALA A 83 14.61 3.32 3.82
N PHE A 84 14.75 2.66 2.67
CA PHE A 84 15.67 1.52 2.51
C PHE A 84 17.14 1.95 2.43
N THR A 85 17.44 3.17 1.99
CA THR A 85 18.82 3.65 1.79
C THR A 85 19.69 3.57 3.06
N PRO A 86 19.24 4.04 4.25
CA PRO A 86 19.99 3.88 5.50
C PRO A 86 20.23 2.41 5.87
N LEU A 87 19.24 1.53 5.64
CA LEU A 87 19.33 0.11 5.91
C LEU A 87 20.39 -0.56 5.03
N ALA A 88 20.39 -0.25 3.73
CA ALA A 88 21.40 -0.74 2.79
C ALA A 88 22.83 -0.26 3.16
N ALA A 89 22.98 0.96 3.68
CA ALA A 89 24.23 1.48 4.18
C ALA A 89 24.69 0.76 5.47
N ALA A 90 23.77 0.51 6.40
CA ALA A 90 24.05 -0.17 7.67
C ALA A 90 24.59 -1.59 7.45
N TYR A 91 24.11 -2.33 6.46
CA TYR A 91 24.63 -3.65 6.12
C TYR A 91 26.11 -3.64 5.72
N LYS A 92 26.60 -2.56 5.14
CA LYS A 92 27.99 -2.41 4.67
C LYS A 92 28.96 -1.97 5.78
N LEU A 93 28.48 -1.59 6.96
CA LEU A 93 29.33 -1.17 8.06
C LEU A 93 30.30 -2.28 8.51
N PRO A 94 31.55 -1.94 8.91
CA PRO A 94 32.55 -2.89 9.36
C PRO A 94 32.09 -3.57 10.66
N LYS A 95 32.56 -4.81 10.89
CA LYS A 95 32.27 -5.63 12.09
C LYS A 95 33.48 -6.39 12.64
N ALA A 96 34.69 -5.88 12.40
CA ALA A 96 35.93 -6.59 12.76
C ALA A 96 36.27 -6.48 14.26
N THR A 97 35.88 -5.36 14.92
CA THR A 97 36.13 -5.17 16.37
C THR A 97 34.81 -5.14 17.15
N PRO A 98 34.88 -5.39 18.50
CA PRO A 98 33.68 -5.30 19.35
C PRO A 98 32.98 -3.93 19.25
N GLU A 99 33.72 -2.83 19.16
CA GLU A 99 33.21 -1.48 19.04
C GLU A 99 32.49 -1.29 17.70
N GLN A 100 33.04 -1.81 16.60
CA GLN A 100 32.43 -1.79 15.29
C GLN A 100 31.12 -2.62 15.25
N GLN A 101 31.12 -3.77 15.92
CA GLN A 101 29.95 -4.63 16.03
C GLN A 101 28.82 -3.91 16.79
N ALA A 102 29.13 -3.28 17.93
CA ALA A 102 28.20 -2.54 18.74
C ALA A 102 27.62 -1.34 17.96
N HIS A 103 28.50 -0.58 17.29
CA HIS A 103 28.07 0.55 16.44
C HIS A 103 27.16 0.09 15.30
N LYS A 104 27.55 -0.95 14.57
CA LYS A 104 26.75 -1.52 13.49
C LYS A 104 25.40 -2.00 13.98
N ALA A 105 25.32 -2.68 15.13
CA ALA A 105 24.06 -3.16 15.70
C ALA A 105 23.11 -1.99 15.99
N ALA A 106 23.61 -0.91 16.62
CA ALA A 106 22.79 0.26 16.93
C ALA A 106 22.28 0.98 15.65
N VAL A 107 23.14 1.16 14.65
CA VAL A 107 22.75 1.79 13.38
C VAL A 107 21.77 0.90 12.61
N LEU A 108 21.96 -0.41 12.63
CA LEU A 108 21.06 -1.35 11.96
C LEU A 108 19.66 -1.34 12.61
N GLU A 109 19.59 -1.34 13.95
CA GLU A 109 18.32 -1.29 14.66
C GLU A 109 17.52 -0.03 14.31
N ALA A 110 18.15 1.15 14.37
CA ALA A 110 17.51 2.41 13.99
C ALA A 110 17.07 2.44 12.51
N ALA A 111 17.85 1.84 11.61
CA ALA A 111 17.51 1.75 10.20
C ALA A 111 16.35 0.78 9.94
N LEU A 112 16.26 -0.33 10.68
CA LEU A 112 15.14 -1.28 10.60
C LEU A 112 13.83 -0.66 11.07
N GLU A 113 13.86 0.13 12.15
CA GLU A 113 12.69 0.89 12.61
C GLU A 113 12.17 1.82 11.52
N GLY A 114 13.05 2.62 10.91
CA GLY A 114 12.70 3.49 9.78
C GLY A 114 12.15 2.73 8.57
N ALA A 115 12.74 1.55 8.27
CA ALA A 115 12.30 0.69 7.17
C ALA A 115 10.96 -0.04 7.43
N CYS A 116 10.46 -0.08 8.66
CA CYS A 116 9.12 -0.58 8.98
C CYS A 116 8.04 0.50 8.85
N ALA A 117 8.38 1.76 9.07
CA ALA A 117 7.41 2.86 9.14
C ALA A 117 6.66 3.04 7.81
N VAL A 118 7.38 3.07 6.68
CA VAL A 118 6.77 3.27 5.36
C VAL A 118 5.86 2.11 4.94
N PRO A 119 6.27 0.83 5.05
CA PRO A 119 5.37 -0.29 4.80
C PRO A 119 4.08 -0.26 5.65
N LEU A 120 4.15 0.09 6.94
CA LEU A 120 2.97 0.25 7.79
C LEU A 120 2.06 1.39 7.31
N GLU A 121 2.63 2.48 6.80
CA GLU A 121 1.87 3.57 6.22
C GLU A 121 1.19 3.15 4.90
N ILE A 122 1.87 2.36 4.05
CA ILE A 122 1.28 1.75 2.86
C ILE A 122 0.11 0.85 3.25
N MET A 123 0.26 0.01 4.28
CA MET A 123 -0.81 -0.85 4.78
C MET A 123 -2.03 -0.03 5.22
N SER A 124 -1.83 1.01 6.03
CA SER A 124 -2.89 1.93 6.47
C SER A 124 -3.62 2.58 5.29
N ALA A 125 -2.87 3.04 4.28
CA ALA A 125 -3.44 3.61 3.07
C ALA A 125 -4.26 2.59 2.26
N CYS A 126 -3.79 1.35 2.17
CA CYS A 126 -4.52 0.27 1.50
C CYS A 126 -5.81 -0.12 2.23
N CYS A 127 -5.82 -0.10 3.56
CA CYS A 127 -7.04 -0.27 4.36
C CYS A 127 -8.09 0.80 4.01
N GLU A 128 -7.67 2.07 3.93
CA GLU A 128 -8.56 3.14 3.47
C GLU A 128 -9.06 2.89 2.03
N GLY A 129 -8.19 2.40 1.14
CA GLY A 129 -8.54 2.03 -0.23
C GLY A 129 -9.61 0.95 -0.32
N ILE A 130 -9.53 -0.09 0.52
CA ILE A 130 -10.54 -1.16 0.61
C ILE A 130 -11.88 -0.58 1.11
N ALA A 131 -11.86 0.26 2.14
CA ALA A 131 -13.07 0.92 2.65
C ALA A 131 -13.74 1.81 1.59
N LEU A 132 -12.96 2.58 0.84
CA LEU A 132 -13.48 3.39 -0.28
C LEU A 132 -14.07 2.51 -1.40
N ALA A 133 -13.41 1.39 -1.71
CA ALA A 133 -13.90 0.46 -2.73
C ALA A 133 -15.27 -0.15 -2.34
N ALA A 134 -15.50 -0.44 -1.06
CA ALA A 134 -16.80 -0.88 -0.55
C ALA A 134 -17.90 0.15 -0.82
N GLU A 135 -17.64 1.42 -0.50
CA GLU A 135 -18.57 2.52 -0.73
C GLU A 135 -18.87 2.72 -2.24
N TYR A 136 -17.84 2.63 -3.08
CA TYR A 136 -18.02 2.71 -4.53
C TYR A 136 -18.80 1.51 -5.09
N ALA A 137 -18.59 0.31 -4.55
CA ALA A 137 -19.33 -0.89 -4.95
C ALA A 137 -20.82 -0.78 -4.60
N GLU A 138 -21.17 -0.06 -3.53
CA GLU A 138 -22.56 0.14 -3.11
C GLU A 138 -23.24 1.29 -3.83
N LYS A 139 -22.58 2.45 -3.95
CA LYS A 139 -23.17 3.71 -4.39
C LYS A 139 -22.84 4.08 -5.83
N GLY A 140 -21.81 3.46 -6.40
CA GLY A 140 -21.28 3.81 -7.71
C GLY A 140 -22.12 3.31 -8.88
N SER A 141 -21.73 3.76 -10.06
CA SER A 141 -22.37 3.35 -11.31
C SER A 141 -22.24 1.84 -11.52
N VAL A 142 -23.36 1.14 -11.70
CA VAL A 142 -23.40 -0.30 -12.01
C VAL A 142 -22.60 -0.67 -13.27
N MET A 143 -22.40 0.29 -14.18
CA MET A 143 -21.60 0.07 -15.40
C MET A 143 -20.09 -0.01 -15.12
N ALA A 144 -19.64 0.46 -13.96
CA ALA A 144 -18.23 0.45 -13.54
C ALA A 144 -18.03 -0.31 -12.22
N VAL A 145 -19.02 -1.09 -11.79
CA VAL A 145 -18.95 -1.78 -10.48
C VAL A 145 -17.85 -2.81 -10.42
N SER A 146 -17.46 -3.42 -11.55
CA SER A 146 -16.30 -4.32 -11.64
C SER A 146 -14.99 -3.62 -11.28
N ASP A 147 -14.85 -2.33 -11.61
CA ASP A 147 -13.66 -1.55 -11.26
C ASP A 147 -13.57 -1.28 -9.75
N ALA A 148 -14.71 -1.19 -9.05
CA ALA A 148 -14.72 -1.16 -7.58
C ALA A 148 -14.20 -2.50 -6.99
N GLY A 149 -14.55 -3.63 -7.60
CA GLY A 149 -13.99 -4.94 -7.25
C GLY A 149 -12.48 -5.03 -7.50
N CYS A 150 -12.02 -4.56 -8.66
CA CYS A 150 -10.59 -4.47 -8.95
C CYS A 150 -9.85 -3.55 -7.96
N ALA A 151 -10.45 -2.41 -7.59
CA ALA A 151 -9.88 -1.51 -6.58
C ALA A 151 -9.66 -2.21 -5.23
N ALA A 152 -10.67 -2.97 -4.75
CA ALA A 152 -10.57 -3.73 -3.51
C ALA A 152 -9.46 -4.80 -3.58
N LEU A 153 -9.37 -5.54 -4.68
CA LEU A 153 -8.37 -6.59 -4.89
C LEU A 153 -6.95 -6.01 -5.00
N PHE A 154 -6.76 -4.89 -5.68
CA PHE A 154 -5.46 -4.24 -5.78
C PHE A 154 -5.01 -3.71 -4.42
N CYS A 155 -5.89 -3.04 -3.68
CA CYS A 155 -5.58 -2.60 -2.32
C CYS A 155 -5.32 -3.78 -1.37
N LYS A 156 -6.05 -4.91 -1.49
CA LYS A 156 -5.79 -6.13 -0.73
C LYS A 156 -4.41 -6.70 -1.02
N ALA A 157 -4.05 -6.85 -2.30
CA ALA A 157 -2.74 -7.36 -2.69
C ALA A 157 -1.61 -6.46 -2.19
N ALA A 158 -1.79 -5.13 -2.30
CA ALA A 158 -0.84 -4.15 -1.81
C ALA A 158 -0.71 -4.18 -0.28
N LEU A 159 -1.82 -4.31 0.46
CA LEU A 159 -1.85 -4.47 1.92
C LEU A 159 -1.03 -5.69 2.37
N GLN A 160 -1.28 -6.84 1.74
CA GLN A 160 -0.56 -8.08 2.06
C GLN A 160 0.93 -8.00 1.69
N ALA A 161 1.26 -7.43 0.53
CA ALA A 161 2.64 -7.24 0.09
C ALA A 161 3.41 -6.30 1.03
N ALA A 162 2.81 -5.18 1.45
CA ALA A 162 3.42 -4.27 2.43
C ALA A 162 3.63 -4.96 3.78
N GLY A 163 2.71 -5.81 4.24
CA GLY A 163 2.86 -6.61 5.45
C GLY A 163 4.10 -7.54 5.42
N LEU A 164 4.42 -8.12 4.25
CA LEU A 164 5.66 -8.89 4.10
C LEU A 164 6.92 -8.02 4.28
N ASN A 165 6.87 -6.75 3.86
CA ASN A 165 7.98 -5.82 4.06
C ASN A 165 8.12 -5.40 5.54
N VAL A 166 7.03 -5.30 6.30
CA VAL A 166 7.10 -5.17 7.76
C VAL A 166 7.78 -6.40 8.36
N SER A 167 7.29 -7.60 8.04
CA SER A 167 7.75 -8.85 8.63
C SER A 167 9.24 -9.15 8.36
N ILE A 168 9.76 -8.87 7.16
CA ILE A 168 11.16 -9.09 6.85
C ILE A 168 12.09 -8.16 7.64
N ASN A 169 11.66 -6.93 7.91
CA ASN A 169 12.42 -5.96 8.70
C ASN A 169 12.33 -6.27 10.19
N THR A 170 11.16 -6.53 10.75
CA THR A 170 10.98 -6.86 12.18
C THR A 170 11.73 -8.13 12.58
N ARG A 171 11.81 -9.11 11.67
CA ARG A 171 12.58 -10.34 11.90
C ARG A 171 14.07 -10.10 12.21
N LEU A 172 14.62 -8.98 11.75
CA LEU A 172 16.05 -8.62 11.90
C LEU A 172 16.30 -7.67 13.08
N MET A 173 15.25 -7.17 13.75
CA MET A 173 15.35 -6.30 14.91
C MET A 173 15.88 -7.07 16.13
N ALA A 174 16.70 -6.41 16.92
CA ALA A 174 17.18 -6.92 18.21
C ALA A 174 16.14 -6.69 19.31
N ASP A 175 15.38 -5.61 19.25
CA ASP A 175 14.25 -5.35 20.16
C ASP A 175 13.02 -6.19 19.76
N ASN A 176 12.96 -7.39 20.31
CA ASN A 176 11.84 -8.30 20.07
C ASN A 176 10.48 -7.76 20.54
N ALA A 177 10.44 -6.90 21.57
CA ALA A 177 9.18 -6.34 22.06
C ALA A 177 8.64 -5.30 21.08
N HIS A 178 9.52 -4.43 20.56
CA HIS A 178 9.15 -3.47 19.52
C HIS A 178 8.77 -4.17 18.22
N ALA A 179 9.54 -5.14 17.77
CA ALA A 179 9.22 -5.96 16.60
C ALA A 179 7.85 -6.63 16.71
N ALA A 180 7.52 -7.19 17.87
CA ALA A 180 6.21 -7.79 18.13
C ALA A 180 5.07 -6.77 18.07
N ALA A 181 5.27 -5.54 18.56
CA ALA A 181 4.29 -4.48 18.48
C ALA A 181 4.00 -4.04 17.02
N LEU A 182 5.05 -3.90 16.19
CA LEU A 182 4.90 -3.57 14.78
C LEU A 182 4.18 -4.70 14.01
N ASN A 183 4.54 -5.96 14.28
CA ASN A 183 3.85 -7.11 13.68
C ASN A 183 2.38 -7.16 14.10
N ALA A 184 2.07 -6.94 15.38
CA ALA A 184 0.68 -6.92 15.85
C ALA A 184 -0.16 -5.82 15.18
N GLN A 185 0.43 -4.66 14.91
CA GLN A 185 -0.24 -3.60 14.14
C GLN A 185 -0.51 -4.03 12.69
N ALA A 186 0.44 -4.67 12.03
CA ALA A 186 0.27 -5.20 10.68
C ALA A 186 -0.79 -6.31 10.64
N ASP A 187 -0.74 -7.26 11.59
CA ASP A 187 -1.68 -8.38 11.67
C ASP A 187 -3.11 -7.90 11.91
N ALA A 188 -3.31 -6.86 12.74
CA ALA A 188 -4.63 -6.28 12.96
C ALA A 188 -5.22 -5.71 11.66
N MET A 189 -4.45 -4.97 10.87
CA MET A 189 -4.88 -4.47 9.56
C MET A 189 -5.23 -5.60 8.59
N LEU A 190 -4.39 -6.63 8.53
CA LEU A 190 -4.65 -7.80 7.67
C LEU A 190 -5.91 -8.56 8.10
N ALA A 191 -6.08 -8.80 9.40
CA ALA A 191 -7.22 -9.54 9.93
C ALA A 191 -8.56 -8.81 9.69
N GLU A 192 -8.56 -7.49 9.72
CA GLU A 192 -9.75 -6.68 9.50
C GLU A 192 -10.07 -6.50 8.01
N PHE A 193 -9.10 -6.10 7.19
CA PHE A 193 -9.37 -5.60 5.85
C PHE A 193 -9.26 -6.65 4.73
N VAL A 194 -8.49 -7.74 4.92
CA VAL A 194 -8.43 -8.81 3.91
C VAL A 194 -9.81 -9.47 3.72
N PRO A 195 -10.53 -9.85 4.79
CA PRO A 195 -11.89 -10.39 4.63
C PRO A 195 -12.88 -9.41 4.03
N GLN A 196 -12.75 -8.10 4.32
CA GLN A 196 -13.62 -7.08 3.72
C GLN A 196 -13.45 -7.02 2.20
N ALA A 197 -12.19 -7.04 1.71
CA ALA A 197 -11.92 -7.06 0.28
C ALA A 197 -12.47 -8.34 -0.39
N ASP A 198 -12.37 -9.49 0.27
CA ASP A 198 -12.93 -10.75 -0.23
C ASP A 198 -14.46 -10.69 -0.31
N GLN A 199 -15.14 -10.15 0.69
CA GLN A 199 -16.58 -9.96 0.69
C GLN A 199 -17.04 -9.04 -0.45
N ILE A 200 -16.30 -7.95 -0.73
CA ILE A 200 -16.58 -7.08 -1.88
C ILE A 200 -16.51 -7.88 -3.18
N TYR A 201 -15.43 -8.64 -3.37
CA TYR A 201 -15.23 -9.48 -4.55
C TYR A 201 -16.35 -10.52 -4.73
N GLU A 202 -16.69 -11.26 -3.67
CA GLU A 202 -17.73 -12.29 -3.69
C GLU A 202 -19.10 -11.71 -4.02
N LYS A 203 -19.49 -10.61 -3.34
CA LYS A 203 -20.75 -9.89 -3.59
C LYS A 203 -20.87 -9.44 -5.05
N LEU A 204 -19.79 -8.83 -5.58
CA LEU A 204 -19.80 -8.35 -6.96
C LEU A 204 -19.79 -9.50 -7.97
N THR A 205 -19.01 -10.55 -7.73
CA THR A 205 -18.96 -11.74 -8.59
C THR A 205 -20.32 -12.41 -8.69
N HIS A 206 -21.04 -12.53 -7.56
CA HIS A 206 -22.41 -13.07 -7.53
C HIS A 206 -23.36 -12.19 -8.34
N SER A 207 -23.31 -10.88 -8.12
CA SER A 207 -24.18 -9.93 -8.85
C SER A 207 -23.91 -9.85 -10.35
N LEU A 208 -22.66 -10.06 -10.79
CA LEU A 208 -22.28 -10.01 -12.21
C LEU A 208 -22.60 -11.30 -12.97
N ARG A 209 -22.72 -12.43 -12.27
CA ARG A 209 -22.99 -13.75 -12.89
C ARG A 209 -24.49 -14.12 -12.92
N GLY A 210 -25.33 -13.39 -12.19
CA GLY A 210 -26.77 -13.58 -12.10
C GLY A 210 -27.15 -14.59 -11.04
#